data_d7b44e7cc48e1856e0724b4061a3f2ed
#
_entry.id   d7b44e7cc48e1856e0724b4061a3f2ed
#
_cell.length_a   1.000
_cell.length_b   1.000
_cell.length_c   1.000
_cell.angle_alpha   90.00
_cell.angle_beta   90.00
_cell.angle_gamma   90.00
#
_symmetry.space_group_name_H-M   'P 1'
#
loop_
_entity.id
_entity.type
_entity.pdbx_description
1 polymer ?
#
loop_
_entity_poly.entity_id
_entity_poly.type
_entity_poly.pdbx_seq_one_letter_code
_entity_poly.pdbx_strand_id
1 'polypeptide(L)'
;HCRANTGSLFAGGGYDVVVNFTGGDTWAESLRCVKLGGKLLTCGATAGFNPQTDLRFIWTAEMDIRGSNGWKRDDLDRLLQLTESGEFIPVIDSRVPLEDGIEAHKAMEERRFFGKIVITSDAVA
;
A
#
# COMPACT_ATOMS: atom_id res chain seq x y z
N HIS A 1 -2.67 -4.79 11.84
CA HIS A 1 -1.61 -5.56 12.51
C HIS A 1 -1.61 -6.97 11.97
N CYS A 2 -0.60 -7.27 11.14
CA CYS A 2 -0.31 -8.65 10.76
C CYS A 2 0.15 -9.38 12.02
N ARG A 3 -0.68 -10.25 12.59
CA ARG A 3 -0.24 -11.14 13.66
C ARG A 3 0.63 -12.21 13.01
N ALA A 4 1.93 -11.97 12.96
CA ALA A 4 2.88 -13.01 12.69
C ALA A 4 2.71 -14.07 13.78
N ASN A 5 2.41 -15.29 13.36
CA ASN A 5 2.39 -16.43 14.26
C ASN A 5 3.85 -16.71 14.65
N THR A 6 4.25 -16.28 15.86
CA THR A 6 5.65 -16.21 16.31
C THR A 6 6.29 -17.54 16.67
N GLY A 7 5.71 -18.66 16.25
CA GLY A 7 6.17 -20.01 16.62
C GLY A 7 6.90 -20.82 15.53
N SER A 8 6.76 -20.46 14.28
CA SER A 8 7.45 -21.11 13.15
C SER A 8 7.56 -20.14 11.99
N LEU A 9 8.69 -20.09 11.31
CA LEU A 9 8.86 -19.38 10.05
C LEU A 9 7.77 -19.75 9.01
N PHE A 10 7.01 -20.82 9.25
CA PHE A 10 6.08 -21.46 8.30
C PHE A 10 4.81 -22.03 8.94
N ALA A 11 4.39 -21.57 10.10
CA ALA A 11 3.16 -22.06 10.72
C ALA A 11 1.91 -21.57 9.98
N GLY A 12 1.65 -22.10 8.82
CA GLY A 12 0.33 -22.29 8.21
C GLY A 12 -0.59 -21.08 8.03
N GLY A 13 -0.11 -19.87 8.21
CA GLY A 13 -0.91 -18.66 8.10
C GLY A 13 -0.15 -17.55 7.38
N GLY A 14 -0.87 -16.72 6.61
CA GLY A 14 -0.31 -15.58 5.90
C GLY A 14 -1.24 -15.16 4.76
N TYR A 15 -0.87 -14.09 4.07
CA TYR A 15 -1.62 -13.58 2.95
C TYR A 15 -1.11 -14.15 1.64
N ASP A 16 -2.01 -14.39 0.70
CA ASP A 16 -1.68 -14.80 -0.67
C ASP A 16 -0.86 -13.73 -1.39
N VAL A 17 -1.19 -12.47 -1.15
CA VAL A 17 -0.52 -11.32 -1.73
C VAL A 17 -0.33 -10.26 -0.66
N VAL A 18 0.89 -9.78 -0.53
CA VAL A 18 1.25 -8.64 0.31
C VAL A 18 1.77 -7.53 -0.61
N VAL A 19 1.30 -6.31 -0.41
CA VAL A 19 1.76 -5.12 -1.17
C VAL A 19 2.53 -4.21 -0.22
N ASN A 20 3.79 -3.94 -0.56
CA ASN A 20 4.63 -3.00 0.17
C ASN A 20 5.08 -1.86 -0.76
N PHE A 21 4.64 -0.66 -0.46
CA PHE A 21 5.04 0.59 -1.11
C PHE A 21 5.79 1.54 -0.17
N THR A 22 6.06 1.09 1.05
CA THR A 22 6.67 1.90 2.10
C THR A 22 8.17 1.64 2.23
N GLY A 23 8.61 0.38 2.10
CA GLY A 23 10.01 0.01 2.30
C GLY A 23 10.45 0.13 3.77
N GLY A 24 11.74 0.42 3.99
CA GLY A 24 12.31 0.59 5.32
C GLY A 24 11.95 -0.55 6.28
N ASP A 25 11.61 -0.22 7.51
CA ASP A 25 11.32 -1.21 8.56
C ASP A 25 10.09 -2.08 8.28
N THR A 26 9.18 -1.62 7.41
CA THR A 26 7.98 -2.39 7.05
C THR A 26 8.29 -3.60 6.16
N TRP A 27 9.47 -3.62 5.54
CA TRP A 27 9.88 -4.69 4.63
C TRP A 27 9.99 -6.05 5.31
N ALA A 28 10.71 -6.11 6.43
CA ALA A 28 10.90 -7.35 7.18
C ALA A 28 9.57 -7.93 7.69
N GLU A 29 8.65 -7.05 8.10
CA GLU A 29 7.29 -7.48 8.52
C GLU A 29 6.48 -7.99 7.33
N SER A 30 6.59 -7.33 6.17
CA SER A 30 5.91 -7.76 4.95
C SER A 30 6.33 -9.17 4.52
N LEU A 31 7.64 -9.49 4.59
CA LEU A 31 8.13 -10.85 4.32
C LEU A 31 7.50 -11.90 5.25
N ARG A 32 7.31 -11.57 6.53
CA ARG A 32 6.68 -12.49 7.50
C ARG A 32 5.18 -12.67 7.30
N CYS A 33 4.54 -11.73 6.59
CA CYS A 33 3.11 -11.76 6.35
C CYS A 33 2.70 -12.62 5.15
N VAL A 34 3.64 -12.98 4.28
CA VAL A 34 3.37 -13.79 3.09
C VAL A 34 3.29 -15.27 3.46
N LYS A 35 2.27 -15.96 2.96
CA LYS A 35 2.14 -17.40 3.12
C LYS A 35 3.12 -18.18 2.22
N LEU A 36 3.28 -19.47 2.47
CA LEU A 36 4.00 -20.39 1.58
C LEU A 36 3.45 -20.31 0.14
N GLY A 37 4.33 -20.10 -0.84
CA GLY A 37 3.98 -19.90 -2.25
C GLY A 37 3.29 -18.57 -2.55
N GLY A 38 3.24 -17.65 -1.59
CA GLY A 38 2.59 -16.36 -1.76
C GLY A 38 3.46 -15.32 -2.48
N LYS A 39 2.89 -14.13 -2.67
CA LYS A 39 3.52 -13.05 -3.43
C LYS A 39 3.74 -11.80 -2.59
N LEU A 40 4.91 -11.17 -2.76
CA LEU A 40 5.20 -9.85 -2.25
C LEU A 40 5.40 -8.88 -3.41
N LEU A 41 4.53 -7.88 -3.51
CA LEU A 41 4.62 -6.82 -4.52
C LEU A 41 5.27 -5.59 -3.89
N THR A 42 6.27 -5.00 -4.57
CA THR A 42 6.88 -3.75 -4.14
C THR A 42 6.79 -2.71 -5.25
N CYS A 43 6.34 -1.50 -4.91
CA CYS A 43 6.14 -0.40 -5.84
C CYS A 43 6.55 0.96 -5.26
N GLY A 44 7.35 0.97 -4.21
CA GLY A 44 7.86 2.18 -3.59
C GLY A 44 8.65 1.89 -2.33
N ALA A 45 9.32 2.90 -1.79
CA ALA A 45 10.18 2.77 -0.62
C ALA A 45 10.29 4.11 0.14
N THR A 46 9.17 4.73 0.48
CA THR A 46 9.09 6.05 1.11
C THR A 46 9.85 6.14 2.44
N ALA A 47 9.90 5.02 3.19
CA ALA A 47 10.60 4.95 4.47
C ALA A 47 12.05 4.43 4.35
N GLY A 48 12.53 4.12 3.14
CA GLY A 48 13.92 3.73 2.90
C GLY A 48 14.10 2.67 1.82
N PHE A 49 15.18 2.80 1.04
CA PHE A 49 15.47 1.99 -0.14
C PHE A 49 16.26 0.71 0.15
N ASN A 50 16.95 0.65 1.28
CA ASN A 50 17.91 -0.42 1.62
C ASN A 50 17.48 -1.19 2.87
N PRO A 51 16.30 -1.81 2.90
CA PRO A 51 15.90 -2.63 4.02
C PRO A 51 16.75 -3.90 4.09
N GLN A 52 17.11 -4.34 5.30
CA GLN A 52 17.73 -5.63 5.48
C GLN A 52 16.74 -6.75 5.12
N THR A 53 17.20 -7.69 4.29
CA THR A 53 16.40 -8.82 3.83
C THR A 53 16.99 -10.13 4.34
N ASP A 54 16.24 -10.86 5.15
CA ASP A 54 16.56 -12.23 5.51
C ASP A 54 16.10 -13.18 4.41
N LEU A 55 17.05 -13.65 3.60
CA LEU A 55 16.77 -14.49 2.44
C LEU A 55 16.06 -15.80 2.80
N ARG A 56 16.19 -16.27 4.05
CA ARG A 56 15.51 -17.50 4.50
C ARG A 56 13.99 -17.41 4.30
N PHE A 57 13.39 -16.24 4.48
CA PHE A 57 11.96 -16.05 4.21
C PHE A 57 11.61 -16.30 2.75
N ILE A 58 12.51 -15.95 1.82
CA ILE A 58 12.24 -16.04 0.39
C ILE A 58 12.27 -17.50 -0.07
N TRP A 59 13.41 -18.21 0.14
CA TRP A 59 13.51 -19.57 -0.41
C TRP A 59 12.70 -20.61 0.36
N THR A 60 12.59 -20.47 1.69
CA THR A 60 11.83 -21.43 2.48
C THR A 60 10.32 -21.27 2.37
N ALA A 61 9.84 -20.07 2.05
CA ALA A 61 8.43 -19.81 1.76
C ALA A 61 8.09 -19.95 0.26
N GLU A 62 9.07 -20.28 -0.61
CA GLU A 62 8.88 -20.32 -2.06
C GLU A 62 8.22 -19.04 -2.58
N MET A 63 8.67 -17.90 -2.06
CA MET A 63 8.03 -16.60 -2.22
C MET A 63 8.33 -16.00 -3.60
N ASP A 64 7.29 -15.49 -4.26
CA ASP A 64 7.41 -14.71 -5.49
C ASP A 64 7.47 -13.21 -5.13
N ILE A 65 8.64 -12.57 -5.35
CA ILE A 65 8.82 -11.14 -5.12
C ILE A 65 8.81 -10.41 -6.46
N ARG A 66 7.88 -9.46 -6.62
CA ARG A 66 7.72 -8.70 -7.86
C ARG A 66 7.81 -7.20 -7.63
N GLY A 67 8.59 -6.54 -8.47
CA GLY A 67 8.56 -5.10 -8.61
C GLY A 67 7.41 -4.63 -9.51
N SER A 68 6.83 -3.50 -9.20
CA SER A 68 5.88 -2.79 -10.05
C SER A 68 6.29 -1.33 -10.10
N ASN A 69 6.48 -0.80 -11.31
CA ASN A 69 6.89 0.59 -11.52
C ASN A 69 5.97 1.26 -12.54
N GLY A 70 5.25 2.25 -12.08
CA GLY A 70 4.37 3.05 -12.91
C GLY A 70 3.11 2.30 -13.38
N TRP A 71 2.46 2.88 -14.37
CA TRP A 71 1.19 2.44 -14.93
C TRP A 71 1.17 2.73 -16.44
N LYS A 72 0.33 2.01 -17.16
CA LYS A 72 0.06 2.26 -18.58
C LYS A 72 -1.27 3.00 -18.72
N ARG A 73 -1.48 3.60 -19.88
CA ARG A 73 -2.74 4.31 -20.18
C ARG A 73 -3.97 3.41 -19.96
N ASP A 74 -3.89 2.17 -20.41
CA ASP A 74 -4.98 1.20 -20.27
C ASP A 74 -5.31 0.90 -18.81
N ASP A 75 -4.31 0.92 -17.91
CA ASP A 75 -4.52 0.72 -16.46
C ASP A 75 -5.34 1.86 -15.87
N LEU A 76 -5.05 3.10 -16.29
CA LEU A 76 -5.82 4.28 -15.87
C LEU A 76 -7.25 4.22 -16.40
N ASP A 77 -7.42 3.95 -17.70
CA ASP A 77 -8.73 3.87 -18.33
C ASP A 77 -9.59 2.79 -17.66
N ARG A 78 -8.98 1.64 -17.31
CA ARG A 78 -9.65 0.57 -16.56
C ARG A 78 -10.04 1.01 -15.15
N LEU A 79 -9.15 1.71 -14.44
CA LEU A 79 -9.43 2.22 -13.09
C LEU A 79 -10.60 3.22 -13.10
N LEU A 80 -10.63 4.11 -14.09
CA LEU A 80 -11.73 5.07 -14.26
C LEU A 80 -13.06 4.35 -14.51
N GLN A 81 -13.09 3.35 -15.40
CA GLN A 81 -14.28 2.53 -15.63
C GLN A 81 -14.80 1.84 -14.36
N LEU A 82 -13.89 1.27 -13.55
CA LEU A 82 -14.25 0.64 -12.28
C LEU A 82 -14.80 1.65 -11.27
N THR A 83 -14.32 2.88 -11.31
CA THR A 83 -14.81 3.96 -10.45
C THR A 83 -16.19 4.43 -10.92
N GLU A 84 -16.37 4.61 -12.21
CA GLU A 84 -17.65 5.03 -12.82
C GLU A 84 -18.75 3.98 -12.61
N SER A 85 -18.40 2.69 -12.70
CA SER A 85 -19.35 1.59 -12.45
C SER A 85 -19.68 1.38 -10.97
N GLY A 86 -18.93 2.01 -10.07
CA GLY A 86 -19.08 1.83 -8.62
C GLY A 86 -18.45 0.56 -8.07
N GLU A 87 -17.76 -0.24 -8.91
CA GLU A 87 -17.02 -1.41 -8.44
C GLU A 87 -15.79 -1.04 -7.60
N PHE A 88 -15.23 0.15 -7.83
CA PHE A 88 -14.15 0.73 -7.04
C PHE A 88 -14.57 2.11 -6.54
N ILE A 89 -14.72 2.25 -5.22
CA ILE A 89 -15.10 3.51 -4.59
C ILE A 89 -13.91 4.01 -3.77
N PRO A 90 -13.24 5.11 -4.19
CA PRO A 90 -12.18 5.73 -3.40
C PRO A 90 -12.73 6.21 -2.06
N VAL A 91 -12.04 5.87 -0.97
CA VAL A 91 -12.38 6.41 0.35
C VAL A 91 -11.91 7.86 0.41
N ILE A 92 -12.84 8.79 0.46
CA ILE A 92 -12.58 10.21 0.63
C ILE A 92 -12.94 10.59 2.07
N ASP A 93 -11.93 11.02 2.83
CA ASP A 93 -12.10 11.51 4.19
C ASP A 93 -12.78 12.88 4.19
N SER A 94 -12.20 13.81 3.46
CA SER A 94 -12.69 15.19 3.39
C SER A 94 -12.43 15.84 2.04
N ARG A 95 -13.26 16.84 1.75
CA ARG A 95 -13.04 17.78 0.64
C ARG A 95 -12.88 19.16 1.24
N VAL A 96 -11.79 19.83 0.88
CA VAL A 96 -11.45 21.15 1.41
C VAL A 96 -11.18 22.10 0.25
N PRO A 97 -11.53 23.37 0.37
CA PRO A 97 -11.18 24.38 -0.61
C PRO A 97 -9.66 24.63 -0.65
N LEU A 98 -9.15 25.21 -1.72
CA LEU A 98 -7.71 25.42 -1.92
C LEU A 98 -7.07 26.27 -0.80
N GLU A 99 -7.78 27.23 -0.28
CA GLU A 99 -7.35 28.10 0.82
C GLU A 99 -7.08 27.33 2.11
N ASP A 100 -7.75 26.20 2.34
CA ASP A 100 -7.58 25.34 3.51
C ASP A 100 -6.52 24.24 3.31
N GLY A 101 -5.79 24.29 2.19
CA GLY A 101 -4.77 23.27 1.85
C GLY A 101 -3.69 23.10 2.91
N ILE A 102 -3.31 24.17 3.63
CA ILE A 102 -2.33 24.09 4.72
C ILE A 102 -2.86 23.23 5.87
N GLU A 103 -4.12 23.41 6.25
CA GLU A 103 -4.74 22.61 7.33
C GLU A 103 -4.92 21.14 6.88
N ALA A 104 -5.19 20.91 5.60
CA ALA A 104 -5.21 19.57 5.03
C ALA A 104 -3.84 18.86 5.18
N HIS A 105 -2.75 19.56 4.89
CA HIS A 105 -1.39 19.03 5.09
C HIS A 105 -1.08 18.75 6.57
N LYS A 106 -1.46 19.63 7.48
CA LYS A 106 -1.30 19.40 8.92
C LYS A 106 -2.08 18.16 9.39
N ALA A 107 -3.30 17.98 8.91
CA ALA A 107 -4.09 16.79 9.21
C ALA A 107 -3.39 15.50 8.73
N MET A 108 -2.70 15.56 7.57
CA MET A 108 -1.89 14.43 7.08
C MET A 108 -0.68 14.16 7.97
N GLU A 109 0.08 15.17 8.38
CA GLU A 109 1.24 15.03 9.27
C GLU A 109 0.84 14.45 10.62
N GLU A 110 -0.28 14.90 11.17
CA GLU A 110 -0.84 14.44 12.44
C GLU A 110 -1.61 13.11 12.33
N ARG A 111 -1.70 12.53 11.13
CA ARG A 111 -2.44 11.28 10.85
C ARG A 111 -3.92 11.31 11.30
N ARG A 112 -4.56 12.47 11.19
CA ARG A 112 -5.96 12.72 11.55
C ARG A 112 -6.92 12.53 10.38
N PHE A 113 -6.69 11.55 9.53
CA PHE A 113 -7.55 11.26 8.38
C PHE A 113 -7.54 9.76 8.06
N PHE A 114 -8.56 9.31 7.35
CA PHE A 114 -8.64 7.95 6.81
C PHE A 114 -9.13 7.98 5.37
N GLY A 115 -8.26 7.64 4.42
CA GLY A 115 -8.54 7.69 2.99
C GLY A 115 -7.79 8.82 2.29
N LYS A 116 -8.50 9.63 1.50
CA LYS A 116 -7.94 10.76 0.73
C LYS A 116 -8.53 12.08 1.20
N ILE A 117 -7.68 13.07 1.41
CA ILE A 117 -8.10 14.47 1.50
C ILE A 117 -8.04 15.04 0.07
N VAL A 118 -9.14 15.56 -0.41
CA VAL A 118 -9.25 16.15 -1.75
C VAL A 118 -9.29 17.67 -1.61
N ILE A 119 -8.34 18.35 -2.23
CA ILE A 119 -8.34 19.81 -2.32
C ILE A 119 -9.07 20.20 -3.62
N THR A 120 -10.10 21.02 -3.51
CA THR A 120 -10.90 21.47 -4.63
C THR A 120 -10.64 22.94 -4.95
N SER A 121 -10.60 23.29 -6.22
CA SER A 121 -10.71 24.69 -6.63
C SER A 121 -12.18 25.08 -6.74
N ASP A 122 -12.53 26.33 -6.48
CA ASP A 122 -13.92 26.86 -6.53
C ASP A 122 -14.66 26.65 -7.86
N ALA A 123 -13.97 26.12 -8.86
CA ALA A 123 -14.53 25.88 -10.19
C ALA A 123 -15.29 24.55 -10.32
N VAL A 124 -15.34 23.73 -9.28
CA VAL A 124 -16.00 22.39 -9.29
C VAL A 124 -16.85 22.27 -8.04
N ALA A 125 -17.96 22.94 -8.02
CA ALA A 125 -19.06 22.69 -7.08
C ALA A 125 -20.04 21.67 -7.67
#